data_848bbba9bc4239a7a77f2940301a9221
#
_entry.id   848bbba9bc4239a7a77f2940301a9221
#
_cell.length_a   1.000
_cell.length_b   1.000
_cell.length_c   1.000
_cell.angle_alpha   90.00
_cell.angle_beta   90.00
_cell.angle_gamma   90.00
#
_symmetry.space_group_name_H-M   'P 1'
#
loop_
_entity.id
_entity.type
_entity.pdbx_description
1 polymer ?
#
loop_
_entity_poly.entity_id
_entity_poly.type
_entity_poly.pdbx_seq_one_letter_code
_entity_poly.pdbx_strand_id
1 'polypeptide(L)'
;MSTELRRLRNYINGEFRDAADGRTTEVVNPVTGEAYATAPLSGQADVDAAMAAAAAAFPAWRDTTPAERQKHLLKIADAFEERAEDLIAAEVENTGKPIGLTRSEEIPPMVDQIRFFAGAARMLEGRSAGEYMDGLTSIVRREPVGVCAQVAPWNYPMMMAVWKFAPAIAAGNTVVLKPSDTTPASTVLIAEIIGEILPKGVFNVITGDRETGRLMVEHETPAMASITGSVRAGMQVAESASKDLKRVHLELGGKAPVVVFEDTDIAKAVEGISVAGFFNAGQDCTAATRVLVQDSIHDEFVAALAKAAAETKTGQPDDEDVLFGPLNNPNQLKQVTGFIERLPAHAKVEAGGHQVGEKGYFYAPTVVSGLRQDDEIIQKEVFGPVITVQSFRDEDQAVEWANGVEYALASSVWTKDHARAMRMSKKLDFGCVWINTHIPLVAEMPHGGFKKSGYGKDLSGYGFEDYTRIKHVMTSLEA
;
A
#
# COMPACT_ATOMS: atom_id res chain seq x y z
N MET A 1 28.53 -17.57 18.62
CA MET A 1 28.12 -18.64 17.70
C MET A 1 27.48 -17.92 16.51
N SER A 2 28.00 -18.11 15.31
CA SER A 2 27.32 -17.58 14.10
C SER A 2 25.99 -18.35 13.97
N THR A 3 24.87 -17.72 14.29
CA THR A 3 23.54 -18.25 13.95
C THR A 3 23.46 -18.28 12.44
N GLU A 4 23.27 -19.47 11.87
CA GLU A 4 23.06 -19.63 10.44
C GLU A 4 21.80 -18.83 10.04
N LEU A 5 21.93 -17.93 9.04
CA LEU A 5 20.82 -17.09 8.59
C LEU A 5 19.72 -17.95 7.96
N ARG A 6 18.45 -17.66 8.27
CA ARG A 6 17.31 -18.32 7.63
C ARG A 6 17.35 -18.07 6.11
N ARG A 7 17.17 -19.11 5.31
CA ARG A 7 17.19 -19.01 3.84
C ARG A 7 15.77 -18.93 3.28
N LEU A 8 15.40 -17.78 2.74
CA LEU A 8 14.18 -17.61 1.95
C LEU A 8 14.40 -18.09 0.52
N ARG A 9 13.31 -18.39 -0.20
CA ARG A 9 13.37 -18.90 -1.58
C ARG A 9 12.27 -18.28 -2.43
N ASN A 10 12.49 -18.19 -3.73
CA ASN A 10 11.44 -17.93 -4.70
C ASN A 10 10.40 -19.05 -4.68
N TYR A 11 9.14 -18.70 -4.92
CA TYR A 11 8.06 -19.68 -5.10
C TYR A 11 7.59 -19.63 -6.56
N ILE A 12 7.96 -20.61 -7.36
CA ILE A 12 7.69 -20.64 -8.80
C ILE A 12 7.07 -21.98 -9.17
N ASN A 13 5.91 -21.95 -9.83
CA ASN A 13 5.20 -23.14 -10.30
C ASN A 13 4.95 -24.21 -9.22
N GLY A 14 4.61 -23.76 -8.02
CA GLY A 14 4.32 -24.67 -6.89
C GLY A 14 5.56 -25.23 -6.20
N GLU A 15 6.74 -24.65 -6.39
CA GLU A 15 7.99 -25.13 -5.83
C GLU A 15 8.87 -23.99 -5.30
N PHE A 16 9.54 -24.22 -4.18
CA PHE A 16 10.55 -23.32 -3.66
C PHE A 16 11.88 -23.50 -4.40
N ARG A 17 12.47 -22.41 -4.89
CA ARG A 17 13.72 -22.38 -5.66
C ARG A 17 14.63 -21.26 -5.22
N ASP A 18 15.93 -21.53 -5.26
CA ASP A 18 16.95 -20.49 -5.14
C ASP A 18 17.02 -19.65 -6.43
N ALA A 19 17.75 -18.53 -6.40
CA ALA A 19 18.08 -17.80 -7.61
C ALA A 19 18.92 -18.70 -8.54
N ALA A 20 18.63 -18.65 -9.84
CA ALA A 20 19.29 -19.50 -10.84
C ALA A 20 20.80 -19.30 -10.88
N ASP A 21 21.29 -18.11 -10.58
CA ASP A 21 22.72 -17.78 -10.49
C ASP A 21 23.31 -17.88 -9.07
N GLY A 22 22.48 -18.28 -8.07
CA GLY A 22 22.88 -18.45 -6.69
C GLY A 22 23.05 -17.14 -5.89
N ARG A 23 22.80 -15.97 -6.48
CA ARG A 23 22.92 -14.69 -5.77
C ARG A 23 21.84 -14.54 -4.69
N THR A 24 22.24 -13.95 -3.58
CA THR A 24 21.35 -13.62 -2.46
C THR A 24 21.59 -12.22 -1.96
N THR A 25 20.60 -11.68 -1.23
CA THR A 25 20.71 -10.45 -0.43
C THR A 25 20.37 -10.76 1.01
N GLU A 26 20.92 -9.99 1.94
CA GLU A 26 20.58 -10.07 3.35
C GLU A 26 19.24 -9.39 3.62
N VAL A 27 18.45 -9.98 4.52
CA VAL A 27 17.22 -9.43 5.06
C VAL A 27 17.50 -9.04 6.51
N VAL A 28 17.34 -7.74 6.79
CA VAL A 28 17.71 -7.13 8.06
C VAL A 28 16.47 -6.96 8.94
N ASN A 29 16.60 -7.32 10.22
CA ASN A 29 15.59 -6.98 11.22
C ASN A 29 15.78 -5.50 11.63
N PRO A 30 14.81 -4.63 11.39
CA PRO A 30 14.96 -3.19 11.65
C PRO A 30 15.04 -2.83 13.15
N VAL A 31 14.61 -3.74 14.03
CA VAL A 31 14.72 -3.59 15.50
C VAL A 31 16.17 -3.66 15.97
N THR A 32 16.96 -4.54 15.36
CA THR A 32 18.35 -4.78 15.74
C THR A 32 19.35 -4.14 14.78
N GLY A 33 18.96 -3.95 13.52
CA GLY A 33 19.85 -3.56 12.43
C GLY A 33 20.74 -4.70 11.93
N GLU A 34 20.49 -5.96 12.36
CA GLU A 34 21.27 -7.15 12.02
C GLU A 34 20.53 -8.04 11.02
N ALA A 35 21.26 -8.70 10.12
CA ALA A 35 20.68 -9.67 9.21
C ALA A 35 20.20 -10.91 9.96
N TYR A 36 18.99 -11.39 9.65
CA TYR A 36 18.41 -12.61 10.21
C TYR A 36 18.11 -13.67 9.15
N ALA A 37 18.02 -13.24 7.89
CA ALA A 37 17.76 -14.14 6.77
C ALA A 37 18.51 -13.71 5.51
N THR A 38 18.53 -14.59 4.50
CA THR A 38 18.91 -14.27 3.14
C THR A 38 17.76 -14.58 2.19
N ALA A 39 17.62 -13.79 1.12
CA ALA A 39 16.64 -14.00 0.07
C ALA A 39 17.33 -14.07 -1.30
N PRO A 40 16.78 -14.81 -2.28
CA PRO A 40 17.26 -14.77 -3.66
C PRO A 40 17.30 -13.34 -4.22
N LEU A 41 18.40 -13.02 -4.91
CA LEU A 41 18.48 -11.84 -5.77
C LEU A 41 18.23 -12.29 -7.21
N SER A 42 16.95 -12.40 -7.58
CA SER A 42 16.51 -13.00 -8.83
C SER A 42 16.94 -12.22 -10.06
N GLY A 43 17.51 -12.93 -11.03
CA GLY A 43 17.90 -12.40 -12.33
C GLY A 43 16.91 -12.73 -13.45
N GLN A 44 17.34 -12.53 -14.70
CA GLN A 44 16.51 -12.77 -15.89
C GLN A 44 15.96 -14.20 -15.94
N ALA A 45 16.77 -15.21 -15.66
CA ALA A 45 16.34 -16.61 -15.71
C ALA A 45 15.22 -16.94 -14.71
N ASP A 46 15.23 -16.32 -13.53
CA ASP A 46 14.19 -16.50 -12.52
C ASP A 46 12.89 -15.81 -12.95
N VAL A 47 13.00 -14.59 -13.52
CA VAL A 47 11.87 -13.86 -14.09
C VAL A 47 11.25 -14.65 -15.23
N ASP A 48 12.04 -15.15 -16.18
CA ASP A 48 11.57 -15.96 -17.31
C ASP A 48 10.83 -17.21 -16.82
N ALA A 49 11.38 -17.91 -15.82
CA ALA A 49 10.76 -19.10 -15.24
C ALA A 49 9.39 -18.78 -14.57
N ALA A 50 9.30 -17.70 -13.82
CA ALA A 50 8.07 -17.28 -13.18
C ALA A 50 7.01 -16.83 -14.21
N MET A 51 7.41 -16.06 -15.21
CA MET A 51 6.52 -15.62 -16.29
C MET A 51 6.02 -16.78 -17.14
N ALA A 52 6.90 -17.74 -17.46
CA ALA A 52 6.51 -18.95 -18.19
C ALA A 52 5.52 -19.81 -17.39
N ALA A 53 5.74 -19.96 -16.06
CA ALA A 53 4.81 -20.67 -15.19
C ALA A 53 3.43 -20.00 -15.14
N ALA A 54 3.39 -18.68 -14.97
CA ALA A 54 2.15 -17.91 -14.95
C ALA A 54 1.41 -17.97 -16.29
N ALA A 55 2.13 -17.86 -17.43
CA ALA A 55 1.56 -17.96 -18.76
C ALA A 55 0.98 -19.36 -19.05
N ALA A 56 1.67 -20.41 -18.62
CA ALA A 56 1.20 -21.79 -18.80
C ALA A 56 -0.07 -22.09 -17.98
N ALA A 57 -0.18 -21.53 -16.77
CA ALA A 57 -1.35 -21.72 -15.92
C ALA A 57 -2.56 -20.86 -16.35
N PHE A 58 -2.35 -19.74 -17.02
CA PHE A 58 -3.38 -18.75 -17.34
C PHE A 58 -4.59 -19.33 -18.09
N PRO A 59 -4.47 -20.12 -19.18
CA PRO A 59 -5.64 -20.60 -19.92
C PRO A 59 -6.60 -21.41 -19.05
N ALA A 60 -6.07 -22.32 -18.25
CA ALA A 60 -6.88 -23.16 -17.37
C ALA A 60 -7.55 -22.33 -16.25
N TRP A 61 -6.81 -21.39 -15.65
CA TRP A 61 -7.35 -20.53 -14.60
C TRP A 61 -8.38 -19.53 -15.13
N ARG A 62 -8.11 -18.90 -16.28
CA ARG A 62 -9.06 -18.02 -16.99
C ARG A 62 -10.43 -18.69 -17.21
N ASP A 63 -10.41 -19.95 -17.58
CA ASP A 63 -11.61 -20.69 -17.97
C ASP A 63 -12.38 -21.28 -16.77
N THR A 64 -11.86 -21.11 -15.54
CA THR A 64 -12.61 -21.44 -14.31
C THR A 64 -13.85 -20.55 -14.15
N THR A 65 -14.88 -21.10 -13.51
CA THR A 65 -16.09 -20.35 -13.19
C THR A 65 -15.82 -19.34 -12.04
N PRO A 66 -16.56 -18.22 -11.96
CA PRO A 66 -16.51 -17.35 -10.80
C PRO A 66 -16.71 -18.05 -9.45
N ALA A 67 -17.57 -19.10 -9.41
CA ALA A 67 -17.81 -19.88 -8.22
C ALA A 67 -16.58 -20.70 -7.78
N GLU A 68 -15.81 -21.23 -8.72
CA GLU A 68 -14.56 -21.93 -8.42
C GLU A 68 -13.51 -20.98 -7.87
N ARG A 69 -13.32 -19.80 -8.48
CA ARG A 69 -12.41 -18.78 -7.97
C ARG A 69 -12.78 -18.28 -6.58
N GLN A 70 -14.08 -18.03 -6.35
CA GLN A 70 -14.61 -17.72 -5.02
C GLN A 70 -14.22 -18.78 -3.98
N LYS A 71 -14.43 -20.07 -4.30
CA LYS A 71 -14.12 -21.19 -3.40
C LYS A 71 -12.62 -21.22 -3.02
N HIS A 72 -11.73 -20.95 -3.98
CA HIS A 72 -10.29 -20.89 -3.71
C HIS A 72 -9.93 -19.70 -2.80
N LEU A 73 -10.48 -18.51 -3.08
CA LEU A 73 -10.21 -17.33 -2.26
C LEU A 73 -10.74 -17.47 -0.83
N LEU A 74 -11.93 -18.05 -0.64
CA LEU A 74 -12.45 -18.35 0.72
C LEU A 74 -11.51 -19.29 1.48
N LYS A 75 -10.99 -20.34 0.83
CA LYS A 75 -9.99 -21.21 1.46
C LYS A 75 -8.69 -20.51 1.81
N ILE A 76 -8.25 -19.54 0.98
CA ILE A 76 -7.07 -18.72 1.29
C ILE A 76 -7.35 -17.87 2.53
N ALA A 77 -8.52 -17.24 2.62
CA ALA A 77 -8.92 -16.46 3.79
C ALA A 77 -8.93 -17.29 5.07
N ASP A 78 -9.53 -18.49 5.01
CA ASP A 78 -9.58 -19.42 6.14
C ASP A 78 -8.16 -19.87 6.56
N ALA A 79 -7.29 -20.19 5.59
CA ALA A 79 -5.90 -20.57 5.86
C ALA A 79 -5.08 -19.40 6.46
N PHE A 80 -5.38 -18.16 6.11
CA PHE A 80 -4.74 -16.99 6.73
C PHE A 80 -5.17 -16.80 8.18
N GLU A 81 -6.43 -17.08 8.51
CA GLU A 81 -6.89 -17.11 9.91
C GLU A 81 -6.23 -18.25 10.70
N GLU A 82 -6.17 -19.45 10.13
CA GLU A 82 -5.54 -20.63 10.76
C GLU A 82 -4.03 -20.43 10.99
N ARG A 83 -3.34 -19.74 10.07
CA ARG A 83 -1.89 -19.48 10.12
C ARG A 83 -1.57 -18.05 10.57
N ALA A 84 -2.50 -17.34 11.25
CA ALA A 84 -2.36 -15.95 11.63
C ALA A 84 -1.09 -15.68 12.46
N GLU A 85 -0.80 -16.52 13.46
CA GLU A 85 0.38 -16.34 14.32
C GLU A 85 1.71 -16.50 13.54
N ASP A 86 1.77 -17.39 12.56
CA ASP A 86 2.94 -17.55 11.69
C ASP A 86 3.14 -16.31 10.81
N LEU A 87 2.04 -15.78 10.25
CA LEU A 87 2.05 -14.55 9.44
C LEU A 87 2.47 -13.34 10.27
N ILE A 88 1.92 -13.18 11.49
CA ILE A 88 2.30 -12.12 12.42
C ILE A 88 3.79 -12.20 12.75
N ALA A 89 4.28 -13.38 13.10
CA ALA A 89 5.70 -13.57 13.45
C ALA A 89 6.63 -13.20 12.29
N ALA A 90 6.29 -13.62 11.05
CA ALA A 90 7.08 -13.30 9.87
C ALA A 90 7.04 -11.80 9.53
N GLU A 91 5.87 -11.15 9.67
CA GLU A 91 5.71 -9.71 9.41
C GLU A 91 6.47 -8.87 10.44
N VAL A 92 6.33 -9.19 11.72
CA VAL A 92 6.97 -8.47 12.82
C VAL A 92 8.48 -8.59 12.76
N GLU A 93 9.02 -9.78 12.52
CA GLU A 93 10.48 -9.97 12.37
C GLU A 93 11.04 -9.15 11.21
N ASN A 94 10.26 -8.99 10.13
CA ASN A 94 10.65 -8.32 8.90
C ASN A 94 10.47 -6.79 8.95
N THR A 95 9.50 -6.30 9.76
CA THR A 95 9.12 -4.87 9.79
C THR A 95 9.36 -4.19 11.12
N GLY A 96 9.48 -4.95 12.21
CA GLY A 96 9.58 -4.42 13.56
C GLY A 96 8.29 -3.84 14.13
N LYS A 97 7.14 -4.08 13.51
CA LYS A 97 5.83 -3.60 13.98
C LYS A 97 5.44 -4.20 15.32
N PRO A 98 4.63 -3.51 16.16
CA PRO A 98 4.09 -4.09 17.38
C PRO A 98 3.21 -5.32 17.08
N ILE A 99 3.44 -6.41 17.81
CA ILE A 99 2.73 -7.70 17.63
C ILE A 99 1.22 -7.51 17.80
N GLY A 100 0.81 -6.79 18.86
CA GLY A 100 -0.61 -6.55 19.16
C GLY A 100 -1.32 -5.83 18.01
N LEU A 101 -0.72 -4.77 17.48
CA LEU A 101 -1.28 -4.00 16.36
C LEU A 101 -1.26 -4.78 15.04
N THR A 102 -0.20 -5.55 14.77
CA THR A 102 -0.19 -6.43 13.59
C THR A 102 -1.32 -7.45 13.65
N ARG A 103 -1.59 -8.00 14.84
CA ARG A 103 -2.69 -8.95 15.06
C ARG A 103 -4.07 -8.32 14.88
N SER A 104 -4.31 -7.10 15.40
CA SER A 104 -5.63 -6.45 15.36
C SER A 104 -5.89 -5.68 14.06
N GLU A 105 -4.86 -5.04 13.49
CA GLU A 105 -5.03 -4.06 12.41
C GLU A 105 -4.58 -4.57 11.02
N GLU A 106 -3.89 -5.73 10.94
CA GLU A 106 -3.49 -6.27 9.63
C GLU A 106 -4.18 -7.60 9.31
N ILE A 107 -4.20 -8.58 10.21
CA ILE A 107 -4.78 -9.90 9.91
C ILE A 107 -6.28 -9.83 9.60
N PRO A 108 -7.15 -9.23 10.45
CA PRO A 108 -8.58 -9.20 10.15
C PRO A 108 -8.93 -8.44 8.87
N PRO A 109 -8.35 -7.24 8.58
CA PRO A 109 -8.60 -6.56 7.31
C PRO A 109 -8.14 -7.35 6.09
N MET A 110 -6.99 -8.03 6.13
CA MET A 110 -6.53 -8.86 5.00
C MET A 110 -7.49 -10.01 4.71
N VAL A 111 -7.94 -10.70 5.74
CA VAL A 111 -8.92 -11.81 5.62
C VAL A 111 -10.23 -11.29 5.05
N ASP A 112 -10.74 -10.16 5.56
CA ASP A 112 -11.97 -9.54 5.08
C ASP A 112 -11.86 -9.12 3.61
N GLN A 113 -10.75 -8.52 3.20
CA GLN A 113 -10.50 -8.11 1.82
C GLN A 113 -10.44 -9.32 0.87
N ILE A 114 -9.81 -10.44 1.28
CA ILE A 114 -9.82 -11.67 0.47
C ILE A 114 -11.26 -12.19 0.32
N ARG A 115 -12.05 -12.19 1.41
CA ARG A 115 -13.47 -12.59 1.39
C ARG A 115 -14.32 -11.65 0.54
N PHE A 116 -14.05 -10.35 0.58
CA PHE A 116 -14.69 -9.37 -0.30
C PHE A 116 -14.45 -9.71 -1.78
N PHE A 117 -13.19 -9.91 -2.19
CA PHE A 117 -12.87 -10.27 -3.59
C PHE A 117 -13.38 -11.66 -3.98
N ALA A 118 -13.48 -12.59 -3.04
CA ALA A 118 -14.16 -13.87 -3.26
C ALA A 118 -15.64 -13.66 -3.62
N GLY A 119 -16.32 -12.74 -2.94
CA GLY A 119 -17.69 -12.31 -3.27
C GLY A 119 -17.77 -11.59 -4.60
N ALA A 120 -16.89 -10.61 -4.81
CA ALA A 120 -16.82 -9.78 -6.00
C ALA A 120 -16.58 -10.60 -7.29
N ALA A 121 -15.87 -11.73 -7.20
CA ALA A 121 -15.66 -12.63 -8.34
C ALA A 121 -16.98 -13.03 -9.03
N ARG A 122 -18.09 -13.06 -8.32
CA ARG A 122 -19.42 -13.42 -8.82
C ARG A 122 -20.28 -12.23 -9.25
N MET A 123 -19.81 -11.01 -9.04
CA MET A 123 -20.59 -9.77 -9.19
C MET A 123 -20.09 -8.89 -10.33
N LEU A 124 -19.24 -9.41 -11.24
CA LEU A 124 -18.81 -8.66 -12.41
C LEU A 124 -20.01 -8.35 -13.31
N GLU A 125 -20.34 -7.08 -13.36
CA GLU A 125 -21.45 -6.58 -14.17
C GLU A 125 -20.94 -6.17 -15.56
N GLY A 126 -21.84 -6.28 -16.53
CA GLY A 126 -21.71 -5.74 -17.88
C GLY A 126 -23.00 -5.03 -18.31
N ARG A 127 -22.94 -4.41 -19.47
CA ARG A 127 -24.19 -3.88 -20.08
C ARG A 127 -25.09 -5.06 -20.45
N SER A 128 -26.36 -4.98 -20.11
CA SER A 128 -27.37 -5.97 -20.53
C SER A 128 -27.34 -6.21 -22.04
N ALA A 129 -27.61 -7.44 -22.45
CA ALA A 129 -27.79 -7.75 -23.86
C ALA A 129 -28.92 -6.91 -24.46
N GLY A 130 -28.76 -6.47 -25.71
CA GLY A 130 -29.77 -5.67 -26.40
C GLY A 130 -29.49 -5.50 -27.89
N GLU A 131 -30.55 -5.21 -28.61
CA GLU A 131 -30.55 -4.87 -30.03
C GLU A 131 -30.32 -3.34 -30.19
N TYR A 132 -29.04 -2.92 -30.15
CA TYR A 132 -28.67 -1.51 -30.41
C TYR A 132 -28.62 -1.15 -31.91
N MET A 133 -28.73 -2.16 -32.76
CA MET A 133 -28.90 -2.08 -34.21
C MET A 133 -29.89 -3.14 -34.66
N ASP A 134 -30.72 -2.84 -35.58
CA ASP A 134 -31.77 -3.74 -36.10
C ASP A 134 -31.14 -5.08 -36.60
N GLY A 135 -31.74 -6.20 -36.23
CA GLY A 135 -31.25 -7.53 -36.56
C GLY A 135 -29.96 -8.00 -35.86
N LEU A 136 -29.42 -7.21 -34.92
CA LEU A 136 -28.17 -7.53 -34.20
C LEU A 136 -28.30 -7.43 -32.69
N THR A 137 -27.91 -8.49 -31.98
CA THR A 137 -27.79 -8.48 -30.51
C THR A 137 -26.35 -8.23 -30.08
N SER A 138 -26.16 -7.30 -29.16
CA SER A 138 -24.86 -6.96 -28.56
C SER A 138 -24.82 -7.35 -27.09
N ILE A 139 -23.69 -7.91 -26.65
CA ILE A 139 -23.38 -8.22 -25.24
C ILE A 139 -21.98 -7.73 -24.87
N VAL A 140 -21.77 -7.44 -23.58
CA VAL A 140 -20.46 -7.15 -23.02
C VAL A 140 -20.00 -8.34 -22.19
N ARG A 141 -18.76 -8.79 -22.45
CA ARG A 141 -18.06 -9.74 -21.58
C ARG A 141 -16.95 -9.03 -20.83
N ARG A 142 -16.80 -9.37 -19.55
CA ARG A 142 -15.60 -9.04 -18.80
C ARG A 142 -14.70 -10.25 -18.73
N GLU A 143 -13.46 -10.07 -19.13
CA GLU A 143 -12.44 -11.13 -19.21
C GLU A 143 -11.21 -10.71 -18.40
N PRO A 144 -10.42 -11.65 -17.81
CA PRO A 144 -9.15 -11.31 -17.19
C PRO A 144 -8.19 -10.68 -18.19
N VAL A 145 -7.30 -9.81 -17.70
CA VAL A 145 -6.32 -9.15 -18.56
C VAL A 145 -5.21 -10.10 -19.03
N GLY A 146 -4.78 -11.06 -18.19
CA GLY A 146 -3.70 -12.00 -18.51
C GLY A 146 -2.80 -12.33 -17.34
N VAL A 147 -1.48 -12.36 -17.57
CA VAL A 147 -0.47 -12.42 -16.53
C VAL A 147 -0.27 -11.03 -15.94
N CYS A 148 -0.27 -10.91 -14.60
CA CYS A 148 -0.05 -9.67 -13.87
C CYS A 148 1.33 -9.70 -13.19
N ALA A 149 2.20 -8.76 -13.55
CA ALA A 149 3.43 -8.46 -12.82
C ALA A 149 3.11 -7.49 -11.68
N GLN A 150 3.34 -7.89 -10.44
CA GLN A 150 2.94 -7.14 -9.26
C GLN A 150 4.14 -6.83 -8.36
N VAL A 151 4.26 -5.58 -7.91
CA VAL A 151 5.34 -5.11 -7.04
C VAL A 151 4.71 -4.55 -5.77
N ALA A 152 5.04 -5.15 -4.62
CA ALA A 152 4.58 -4.72 -3.31
C ALA A 152 5.67 -3.94 -2.56
N PRO A 153 5.29 -2.91 -1.76
CA PRO A 153 6.21 -2.12 -0.95
C PRO A 153 6.57 -2.82 0.36
N TRP A 154 7.36 -2.14 1.18
CA TRP A 154 7.88 -2.66 2.44
C TRP A 154 7.12 -2.20 3.70
N ASN A 155 6.19 -1.26 3.58
CA ASN A 155 5.51 -0.69 4.76
C ASN A 155 4.38 -1.57 5.32
N TYR A 156 3.65 -2.26 4.47
CA TYR A 156 2.62 -3.26 4.81
C TYR A 156 2.77 -4.48 3.87
N PRO A 157 3.86 -5.26 4.01
CA PRO A 157 4.18 -6.32 3.05
C PRO A 157 3.04 -7.30 2.78
N MET A 158 2.42 -7.83 3.84
CA MET A 158 1.30 -8.78 3.72
C MET A 158 0.06 -8.15 3.11
N MET A 159 -0.36 -7.01 3.65
CA MET A 159 -1.59 -6.34 3.20
C MET A 159 -1.47 -5.90 1.74
N MET A 160 -0.34 -5.34 1.35
CA MET A 160 -0.11 -4.92 -0.03
C MET A 160 0.01 -6.11 -0.99
N ALA A 161 0.49 -7.25 -0.54
CA ALA A 161 0.42 -8.48 -1.32
C ALA A 161 -1.05 -8.89 -1.56
N VAL A 162 -1.89 -8.87 -0.52
CA VAL A 162 -3.35 -9.17 -0.62
C VAL A 162 -4.04 -8.22 -1.60
N TRP A 163 -3.80 -6.91 -1.50
CA TRP A 163 -4.40 -5.92 -2.40
C TRP A 163 -4.05 -6.15 -3.87
N LYS A 164 -2.89 -6.75 -4.13
CA LYS A 164 -2.44 -7.07 -5.48
C LYS A 164 -2.99 -8.41 -5.99
N PHE A 165 -2.78 -9.50 -5.24
CA PHE A 165 -3.14 -10.82 -5.76
C PHE A 165 -4.63 -11.14 -5.68
N ALA A 166 -5.35 -10.70 -4.63
CA ALA A 166 -6.73 -11.12 -4.42
C ALA A 166 -7.67 -10.69 -5.57
N PRO A 167 -7.71 -9.40 -5.99
CA PRO A 167 -8.52 -9.00 -7.15
C PRO A 167 -8.04 -9.63 -8.44
N ALA A 168 -6.73 -9.80 -8.64
CA ALA A 168 -6.18 -10.40 -9.86
C ALA A 168 -6.64 -11.86 -10.01
N ILE A 169 -6.51 -12.68 -8.96
CA ILE A 169 -6.92 -14.09 -8.93
C ILE A 169 -8.44 -14.21 -9.04
N ALA A 170 -9.19 -13.35 -8.33
CA ALA A 170 -10.65 -13.29 -8.41
C ALA A 170 -11.15 -13.05 -9.85
N ALA A 171 -10.47 -12.19 -10.59
CA ALA A 171 -10.80 -11.88 -11.99
C ALA A 171 -10.40 -13.01 -12.98
N GLY A 172 -9.59 -13.98 -12.57
CA GLY A 172 -9.11 -15.08 -13.42
C GLY A 172 -7.74 -14.84 -14.05
N ASN A 173 -6.95 -13.89 -13.52
CA ASN A 173 -5.56 -13.66 -13.93
C ASN A 173 -4.61 -14.60 -13.19
N THR A 174 -3.40 -14.74 -13.70
CA THR A 174 -2.26 -15.34 -13.01
C THR A 174 -1.27 -14.26 -12.58
N VAL A 175 -0.50 -14.53 -11.54
CA VAL A 175 0.28 -13.52 -10.82
C VAL A 175 1.74 -13.93 -10.71
N VAL A 176 2.63 -12.97 -10.96
CA VAL A 176 4.03 -12.97 -10.52
C VAL A 176 4.21 -11.76 -9.61
N LEU A 177 4.35 -12.00 -8.30
CA LEU A 177 4.48 -10.97 -7.29
C LEU A 177 5.94 -10.86 -6.83
N LYS A 178 6.42 -9.61 -6.72
CA LYS A 178 7.72 -9.28 -6.14
C LYS A 178 7.51 -8.40 -4.89
N PRO A 179 7.77 -8.93 -3.68
CA PRO A 179 7.84 -8.09 -2.48
C PRO A 179 9.04 -7.14 -2.54
N SER A 180 9.10 -6.17 -1.63
CA SER A 180 10.32 -5.39 -1.43
C SER A 180 11.48 -6.29 -1.01
N ASP A 181 12.69 -5.93 -1.42
CA ASP A 181 13.94 -6.58 -1.02
C ASP A 181 14.18 -6.55 0.49
N THR A 182 13.69 -5.52 1.18
CA THR A 182 13.81 -5.39 2.64
C THR A 182 12.78 -6.21 3.41
N THR A 183 11.65 -6.59 2.79
CA THR A 183 10.55 -7.28 3.48
C THR A 183 9.95 -8.46 2.71
N PRO A 184 10.77 -9.46 2.30
CA PRO A 184 10.26 -10.58 1.52
C PRO A 184 9.64 -11.71 2.36
N ALA A 185 9.93 -11.79 3.67
CA ALA A 185 9.69 -13.00 4.46
C ALA A 185 8.20 -13.37 4.58
N SER A 186 7.35 -12.42 4.94
CA SER A 186 5.91 -12.66 5.07
C SER A 186 5.24 -12.98 3.73
N THR A 187 5.67 -12.35 2.63
CA THR A 187 5.15 -12.67 1.29
C THR A 187 5.57 -14.06 0.80
N VAL A 188 6.77 -14.52 1.16
CA VAL A 188 7.20 -15.90 0.86
C VAL A 188 6.38 -16.92 1.65
N LEU A 189 6.02 -16.62 2.91
CA LEU A 189 5.09 -17.45 3.69
C LEU A 189 3.67 -17.45 3.10
N ILE A 190 3.18 -16.29 2.65
CA ILE A 190 1.91 -16.20 1.91
C ILE A 190 1.94 -17.12 0.68
N ALA A 191 3.06 -17.19 -0.05
CA ALA A 191 3.18 -18.06 -1.21
C ALA A 191 3.15 -19.55 -0.84
N GLU A 192 3.70 -19.94 0.30
CA GLU A 192 3.56 -21.29 0.85
C GLU A 192 2.11 -21.65 1.08
N ILE A 193 1.39 -20.81 1.85
CA ILE A 193 -0.02 -21.03 2.20
C ILE A 193 -0.90 -21.10 0.95
N ILE A 194 -0.76 -20.13 0.04
CA ILE A 194 -1.55 -20.08 -1.21
C ILE A 194 -1.24 -21.27 -2.12
N GLY A 195 0.02 -21.71 -2.13
CA GLY A 195 0.47 -22.81 -2.96
C GLY A 195 -0.15 -24.17 -2.65
N GLU A 196 -0.65 -24.36 -1.43
CA GLU A 196 -1.41 -25.55 -1.04
C GLU A 196 -2.87 -25.53 -1.55
N ILE A 197 -3.35 -24.35 -1.98
CA ILE A 197 -4.76 -24.11 -2.34
C ILE A 197 -4.95 -23.90 -3.83
N LEU A 198 -4.08 -23.11 -4.46
CA LEU A 198 -4.20 -22.77 -5.88
C LEU A 198 -3.47 -23.76 -6.78
N PRO A 199 -3.92 -23.94 -8.02
CA PRO A 199 -3.16 -24.69 -9.02
C PRO A 199 -1.76 -24.10 -9.24
N LYS A 200 -0.77 -24.97 -9.51
CA LYS A 200 0.62 -24.57 -9.79
C LYS A 200 0.68 -23.50 -10.90
N GLY A 201 1.50 -22.50 -10.73
CA GLY A 201 1.69 -21.40 -11.66
C GLY A 201 0.67 -20.27 -11.61
N VAL A 202 -0.49 -20.42 -10.93
CA VAL A 202 -1.48 -19.35 -10.79
C VAL A 202 -0.92 -18.20 -9.95
N PHE A 203 -0.19 -18.52 -8.89
CA PHE A 203 0.48 -17.56 -8.02
C PHE A 203 1.96 -17.90 -7.92
N ASN A 204 2.82 -16.93 -8.20
CA ASN A 204 4.27 -17.06 -8.13
C ASN A 204 4.85 -15.86 -7.37
N VAL A 205 5.90 -16.09 -6.59
CA VAL A 205 6.63 -15.05 -5.87
C VAL A 205 8.12 -15.14 -6.21
N ILE A 206 8.69 -14.05 -6.66
CA ILE A 206 10.14 -13.91 -6.84
C ILE A 206 10.66 -12.76 -5.99
N THR A 207 11.74 -13.00 -5.27
CA THR A 207 12.42 -12.00 -4.44
C THR A 207 13.56 -11.35 -5.21
N GLY A 208 13.93 -10.16 -4.81
CA GLY A 208 15.01 -9.40 -5.45
C GLY A 208 14.80 -7.89 -5.31
N ASP A 209 15.76 -7.16 -5.82
CA ASP A 209 15.85 -5.71 -5.72
C ASP A 209 15.08 -4.98 -6.84
N ARG A 210 15.46 -3.72 -7.06
CA ARG A 210 14.91 -2.85 -8.12
C ARG A 210 15.15 -3.44 -9.52
N GLU A 211 16.31 -4.10 -9.73
CA GLU A 211 16.64 -4.69 -11.04
C GLU A 211 15.71 -5.85 -11.36
N THR A 212 15.44 -6.73 -10.39
CA THR A 212 14.43 -7.80 -10.55
C THR A 212 13.06 -7.22 -10.91
N GLY A 213 12.65 -6.13 -10.25
CA GLY A 213 11.38 -5.44 -10.55
C GLY A 213 11.35 -4.88 -11.98
N ARG A 214 12.46 -4.29 -12.45
CA ARG A 214 12.61 -3.79 -13.82
C ARG A 214 12.48 -4.92 -14.83
N LEU A 215 13.21 -6.02 -14.63
CA LEU A 215 13.15 -7.20 -15.51
C LEU A 215 11.73 -7.78 -15.61
N MET A 216 10.99 -7.82 -14.49
CA MET A 216 9.58 -8.26 -14.49
C MET A 216 8.68 -7.39 -15.35
N VAL A 217 8.78 -6.06 -15.21
CA VAL A 217 7.92 -5.11 -15.93
C VAL A 217 8.28 -5.04 -17.40
N GLU A 218 9.57 -5.15 -17.76
CA GLU A 218 10.06 -5.15 -19.14
C GLU A 218 9.85 -6.48 -19.87
N HIS A 219 9.58 -7.59 -19.13
CA HIS A 219 9.32 -8.88 -19.75
C HIS A 219 8.08 -8.82 -20.65
N GLU A 220 8.11 -9.48 -21.82
CA GLU A 220 7.02 -9.44 -22.82
C GLU A 220 5.69 -10.05 -22.37
N THR A 221 5.72 -11.02 -21.43
CA THR A 221 4.57 -11.83 -21.02
C THR A 221 3.48 -11.06 -20.28
N PRO A 222 3.76 -10.17 -19.29
CA PRO A 222 2.70 -9.52 -18.53
C PRO A 222 1.82 -8.62 -19.40
N ALA A 223 0.50 -8.79 -19.28
CA ALA A 223 -0.47 -7.87 -19.85
C ALA A 223 -0.72 -6.62 -18.96
N MET A 224 -0.34 -6.73 -17.68
CA MET A 224 -0.52 -5.67 -16.69
C MET A 224 0.66 -5.63 -15.72
N ALA A 225 1.10 -4.41 -15.40
CA ALA A 225 2.04 -4.13 -14.32
C ALA A 225 1.32 -3.35 -13.22
N SER A 226 1.35 -3.85 -11.98
CA SER A 226 0.76 -3.18 -10.80
C SER A 226 1.85 -2.93 -9.77
N ILE A 227 1.97 -1.69 -9.31
CA ILE A 227 2.93 -1.30 -8.26
C ILE A 227 2.26 -0.44 -7.20
N THR A 228 2.58 -0.75 -5.93
CA THR A 228 2.47 0.20 -4.82
C THR A 228 3.87 0.56 -4.38
N GLY A 229 4.17 1.87 -4.32
CA GLY A 229 5.52 2.33 -3.99
C GLY A 229 5.75 3.83 -4.16
N SER A 230 7.01 4.25 -4.29
CA SER A 230 7.34 5.67 -4.48
C SER A 230 6.94 6.18 -5.86
N VAL A 231 6.67 7.50 -5.96
CA VAL A 231 6.40 8.19 -7.24
C VAL A 231 7.45 7.86 -8.29
N ARG A 232 8.73 7.89 -7.90
CA ARG A 232 9.84 7.56 -8.81
C ARG A 232 9.74 6.13 -9.37
N ALA A 233 9.42 5.15 -8.51
CA ALA A 233 9.28 3.77 -8.93
C ALA A 233 8.06 3.58 -9.86
N GLY A 234 6.93 4.22 -9.52
CA GLY A 234 5.73 4.20 -10.36
C GLY A 234 5.96 4.79 -11.75
N MET A 235 6.65 5.92 -11.85
CA MET A 235 7.00 6.54 -13.13
C MET A 235 7.88 5.61 -13.99
N GLN A 236 8.85 4.91 -13.39
CA GLN A 236 9.70 3.95 -14.09
C GLN A 236 8.92 2.72 -14.56
N VAL A 237 7.98 2.21 -13.75
CA VAL A 237 7.08 1.13 -14.15
C VAL A 237 6.20 1.55 -15.32
N ALA A 238 5.62 2.76 -15.27
CA ALA A 238 4.79 3.27 -16.35
C ALA A 238 5.58 3.45 -17.66
N GLU A 239 6.81 3.99 -17.56
CA GLU A 239 7.72 4.15 -18.71
C GLU A 239 8.07 2.78 -19.33
N SER A 240 8.47 1.80 -18.51
CA SER A 240 8.81 0.45 -19.00
C SER A 240 7.60 -0.25 -19.61
N ALA A 241 6.43 -0.18 -18.98
CA ALA A 241 5.20 -0.80 -19.44
C ALA A 241 4.70 -0.22 -20.78
N SER A 242 4.97 1.05 -21.04
CA SER A 242 4.53 1.73 -22.27
C SER A 242 5.12 1.15 -23.55
N LYS A 243 6.30 0.49 -23.46
CA LYS A 243 6.98 -0.12 -24.60
C LYS A 243 6.14 -1.22 -25.28
N ASP A 244 5.36 -1.96 -24.50
CA ASP A 244 4.51 -3.08 -24.96
C ASP A 244 3.02 -2.79 -24.74
N LEU A 245 2.63 -1.55 -24.48
CA LEU A 245 1.25 -1.14 -24.20
C LEU A 245 0.60 -1.93 -23.04
N LYS A 246 1.39 -2.35 -22.06
CA LYS A 246 0.87 -3.02 -20.87
C LYS A 246 -0.05 -2.07 -20.09
N ARG A 247 -1.13 -2.60 -19.55
CA ARG A 247 -1.92 -1.86 -18.57
C ARG A 247 -1.09 -1.61 -17.32
N VAL A 248 -1.26 -0.43 -16.72
CA VAL A 248 -0.54 -0.06 -15.51
C VAL A 248 -1.53 0.34 -14.42
N HIS A 249 -1.25 -0.11 -13.19
CA HIS A 249 -1.97 0.26 -11.97
C HIS A 249 -0.94 0.79 -10.97
N LEU A 250 -1.09 2.05 -10.57
CA LEU A 250 -0.11 2.79 -9.77
C LEU A 250 -0.76 3.30 -8.49
N GLU A 251 -0.34 2.76 -7.35
CA GLU A 251 -0.62 3.27 -6.02
C GLU A 251 0.67 3.83 -5.43
N LEU A 252 0.77 5.16 -5.35
CA LEU A 252 2.04 5.84 -5.07
C LEU A 252 1.93 6.70 -3.80
N GLY A 253 3.03 7.38 -3.46
CA GLY A 253 3.14 8.19 -2.26
C GLY A 253 2.07 9.27 -2.12
N GLY A 254 1.92 9.77 -0.90
CA GLY A 254 0.97 10.80 -0.51
C GLY A 254 1.61 11.92 0.31
N LYS A 255 0.84 12.98 0.51
CA LYS A 255 1.12 14.07 1.47
C LYS A 255 -0.20 14.58 2.01
N ALA A 256 -0.89 13.71 2.73
CA ALA A 256 -2.28 13.90 3.14
C ALA A 256 -2.46 15.19 3.97
N PRO A 257 -3.24 16.17 3.50
CA PRO A 257 -3.63 17.32 4.31
C PRO A 257 -4.73 16.91 5.29
N VAL A 258 -4.59 17.37 6.52
CA VAL A 258 -5.59 17.29 7.57
C VAL A 258 -6.02 18.71 7.91
N VAL A 259 -7.22 19.11 7.53
CA VAL A 259 -7.73 20.47 7.70
C VAL A 259 -8.57 20.54 8.98
N VAL A 260 -8.12 21.33 9.96
CA VAL A 260 -8.74 21.46 11.28
C VAL A 260 -9.31 22.85 11.47
N PHE A 261 -10.64 22.95 11.58
CA PHE A 261 -11.34 24.21 11.83
C PHE A 261 -11.54 24.50 13.32
N GLU A 262 -11.76 25.76 13.66
CA GLU A 262 -11.87 26.27 15.03
C GLU A 262 -13.00 25.66 15.87
N ASP A 263 -14.04 25.13 15.23
CA ASP A 263 -15.17 24.50 15.89
C ASP A 263 -14.92 23.03 16.28
N THR A 264 -13.74 22.51 15.99
CA THR A 264 -13.34 21.12 16.27
C THR A 264 -13.10 20.91 17.78
N ASP A 265 -13.38 19.71 18.26
CA ASP A 265 -12.91 19.24 19.56
C ASP A 265 -11.41 18.92 19.44
N ILE A 266 -10.56 19.82 19.97
CA ILE A 266 -9.10 19.72 19.83
C ILE A 266 -8.57 18.41 20.41
N ALA A 267 -9.07 17.96 21.56
CA ALA A 267 -8.56 16.75 22.21
C ALA A 267 -8.81 15.52 21.34
N LYS A 268 -10.03 15.38 20.80
CA LYS A 268 -10.37 14.27 19.88
C LYS A 268 -9.62 14.34 18.56
N ALA A 269 -9.44 15.55 18.02
CA ALA A 269 -8.70 15.72 16.78
C ALA A 269 -7.22 15.37 16.97
N VAL A 270 -6.59 15.82 18.06
CA VAL A 270 -5.20 15.51 18.39
C VAL A 270 -5.01 14.02 18.61
N GLU A 271 -5.90 13.34 19.34
CA GLU A 271 -5.87 11.87 19.52
C GLU A 271 -5.90 11.15 18.16
N GLY A 272 -6.92 11.43 17.34
CA GLY A 272 -7.06 10.75 16.03
C GLY A 272 -5.93 11.07 15.07
N ILE A 273 -5.46 12.32 15.02
CA ILE A 273 -4.36 12.75 14.13
C ILE A 273 -3.02 12.19 14.59
N SER A 274 -2.76 12.12 15.91
CA SER A 274 -1.53 11.52 16.44
C SER A 274 -1.44 10.04 16.08
N VAL A 275 -2.52 9.29 16.30
CA VAL A 275 -2.59 7.89 15.90
C VAL A 275 -2.36 7.77 14.39
N ALA A 276 -3.12 8.50 13.56
CA ALA A 276 -3.05 8.44 12.11
C ALA A 276 -1.71 8.93 11.52
N GLY A 277 -0.98 9.80 12.21
CA GLY A 277 0.30 10.33 11.76
C GLY A 277 1.50 9.52 12.24
N PHE A 278 1.38 8.78 13.36
CA PHE A 278 2.49 8.01 13.94
C PHE A 278 2.33 6.50 13.77
N PHE A 279 1.13 6.00 13.47
CA PHE A 279 0.91 4.57 13.19
C PHE A 279 1.92 4.05 12.16
N ASN A 280 2.44 2.85 12.37
CA ASN A 280 3.50 2.26 11.54
C ASN A 280 4.73 3.18 11.36
N ALA A 281 5.08 3.97 12.38
CA ALA A 281 6.14 5.00 12.32
C ALA A 281 5.93 6.04 11.20
N GLY A 282 4.67 6.40 10.88
CA GLY A 282 4.34 7.31 9.78
C GLY A 282 4.68 6.78 8.37
N GLN A 283 4.99 5.50 8.27
CA GLN A 283 5.31 4.81 7.01
C GLN A 283 4.03 4.34 6.32
N ASP A 284 3.13 5.27 6.10
CA ASP A 284 1.83 5.06 5.47
C ASP A 284 1.60 6.13 4.41
N CYS A 285 1.18 5.71 3.21
CA CYS A 285 0.94 6.62 2.09
C CYS A 285 -0.21 7.60 2.36
N THR A 286 -1.09 7.27 3.32
CA THR A 286 -2.22 8.12 3.76
C THR A 286 -1.98 8.79 5.09
N ALA A 287 -0.83 8.62 5.76
CA ALA A 287 -0.57 9.14 7.09
C ALA A 287 -0.93 10.64 7.25
N ALA A 288 -1.52 10.99 8.39
CA ALA A 288 -1.92 12.37 8.75
C ALA A 288 -0.69 13.25 9.06
N THR A 289 0.16 13.48 8.06
CA THR A 289 1.48 14.11 8.26
C THR A 289 1.56 15.59 7.91
N ARG A 290 0.49 16.18 7.36
CA ARG A 290 0.45 17.60 7.02
C ARG A 290 -0.82 18.25 7.53
N VAL A 291 -0.77 18.83 8.74
CA VAL A 291 -1.91 19.41 9.42
C VAL A 291 -2.00 20.91 9.10
N LEU A 292 -3.17 21.34 8.66
CA LEU A 292 -3.55 22.73 8.45
C LEU A 292 -4.58 23.10 9.51
N VAL A 293 -4.25 24.04 10.40
CA VAL A 293 -5.07 24.42 11.54
C VAL A 293 -5.54 25.87 11.40
N GLN A 294 -6.80 26.17 11.67
CA GLN A 294 -7.30 27.54 11.62
C GLN A 294 -6.59 28.41 12.67
N ASP A 295 -6.19 29.64 12.27
CA ASP A 295 -5.37 30.56 13.03
C ASP A 295 -5.81 30.72 14.50
N SER A 296 -7.12 30.80 14.75
CA SER A 296 -7.69 31.05 16.09
C SER A 296 -7.39 29.96 17.13
N ILE A 297 -7.09 28.72 16.68
CA ILE A 297 -6.79 27.58 17.55
C ILE A 297 -5.39 26.99 17.33
N HIS A 298 -4.58 27.60 16.44
CA HIS A 298 -3.30 27.04 16.01
C HIS A 298 -2.34 26.75 17.18
N ASP A 299 -2.09 27.72 18.05
CA ASP A 299 -1.08 27.59 19.13
C ASP A 299 -1.52 26.54 20.16
N GLU A 300 -2.82 26.52 20.52
CA GLU A 300 -3.40 25.51 21.41
C GLU A 300 -3.28 24.11 20.79
N PHE A 301 -3.59 23.97 19.50
CA PHE A 301 -3.50 22.71 18.78
C PHE A 301 -2.05 22.20 18.69
N VAL A 302 -1.09 23.08 18.34
CA VAL A 302 0.34 22.73 18.28
C VAL A 302 0.85 22.25 19.62
N ALA A 303 0.51 22.96 20.73
CA ALA A 303 0.92 22.56 22.06
C ALA A 303 0.34 21.19 22.47
N ALA A 304 -0.94 20.94 22.14
CA ALA A 304 -1.59 19.68 22.43
C ALA A 304 -1.00 18.53 21.61
N LEU A 305 -0.74 18.75 20.32
CA LEU A 305 -0.15 17.74 19.44
C LEU A 305 1.31 17.43 19.82
N ALA A 306 2.10 18.44 20.18
CA ALA A 306 3.48 18.26 20.64
C ALA A 306 3.52 17.45 21.94
N LYS A 307 2.58 17.70 22.87
CA LYS A 307 2.43 16.91 24.09
C LYS A 307 2.08 15.44 23.76
N ALA A 308 1.09 15.21 22.90
CA ALA A 308 0.71 13.88 22.48
C ALA A 308 1.88 13.12 21.79
N ALA A 309 2.65 13.81 20.96
CA ALA A 309 3.86 13.24 20.35
C ALA A 309 4.90 12.84 21.41
N ALA A 310 5.14 13.69 22.42
CA ALA A 310 6.09 13.39 23.49
C ALA A 310 5.65 12.21 24.39
N GLU A 311 4.34 11.96 24.49
CA GLU A 311 3.75 10.86 25.25
C GLU A 311 3.63 9.56 24.43
N THR A 312 3.67 9.65 23.08
CA THR A 312 3.61 8.50 22.19
C THR A 312 4.91 7.71 22.25
N LYS A 313 4.80 6.40 22.50
CA LYS A 313 5.97 5.53 22.61
C LYS A 313 6.28 4.82 21.31
N THR A 314 7.57 4.70 21.00
CA THR A 314 8.14 3.76 20.04
C THR A 314 9.03 2.77 20.77
N GLY A 315 9.09 1.51 20.36
CA GLY A 315 9.84 0.50 21.11
C GLY A 315 9.82 -0.89 20.47
N GLN A 316 10.11 -1.88 21.30
CA GLN A 316 10.19 -3.27 20.88
C GLN A 316 8.82 -3.81 20.45
N PRO A 317 8.77 -4.79 19.51
CA PRO A 317 7.51 -5.33 18.99
C PRO A 317 6.62 -6.03 20.04
N ASP A 318 7.21 -6.53 21.11
CA ASP A 318 6.53 -7.22 22.22
C ASP A 318 6.10 -6.30 23.37
N ASP A 319 6.38 -5.00 23.29
CA ASP A 319 5.92 -3.99 24.24
C ASP A 319 4.49 -3.57 23.87
N GLU A 320 3.52 -3.90 24.74
CA GLU A 320 2.08 -3.62 24.50
C GLU A 320 1.74 -2.11 24.58
N ASP A 321 2.62 -1.29 25.16
CA ASP A 321 2.40 0.15 25.34
C ASP A 321 2.87 0.99 24.14
N VAL A 322 3.51 0.40 23.12
CA VAL A 322 4.04 1.15 21.98
C VAL A 322 3.05 1.23 20.81
N LEU A 323 2.96 2.41 20.22
CA LEU A 323 2.14 2.64 19.04
C LEU A 323 2.83 2.16 17.75
N PHE A 324 4.15 2.23 17.69
CA PHE A 324 4.90 1.85 16.49
C PHE A 324 6.33 1.38 16.80
N GLY A 325 6.87 0.58 15.90
CA GLY A 325 8.22 0.08 15.91
C GLY A 325 9.21 1.01 15.19
N PRO A 326 10.33 0.47 14.66
CA PRO A 326 11.35 1.25 13.95
C PRO A 326 10.89 1.66 12.54
N LEU A 327 11.65 2.57 11.92
CA LEU A 327 11.68 2.72 10.47
C LEU A 327 12.23 1.43 9.84
N ASN A 328 11.77 1.10 8.64
CA ASN A 328 12.02 -0.24 8.08
C ASN A 328 13.48 -0.51 7.70
N ASN A 329 14.22 0.51 7.28
CA ASN A 329 15.57 0.33 6.76
C ASN A 329 16.45 1.57 6.95
N PRO A 330 17.79 1.45 6.83
CA PRO A 330 18.73 2.56 7.07
C PRO A 330 18.56 3.73 6.08
N ASN A 331 18.11 3.46 4.85
CA ASN A 331 17.86 4.52 3.88
C ASN A 331 16.66 5.38 4.31
N GLN A 332 15.64 4.76 4.89
CA GLN A 332 14.47 5.48 5.41
C GLN A 332 14.84 6.29 6.65
N LEU A 333 15.63 5.75 7.56
CA LEU A 333 16.18 6.50 8.69
C LEU A 333 16.96 7.73 8.22
N LYS A 334 17.86 7.55 7.24
CA LYS A 334 18.62 8.65 6.65
C LYS A 334 17.72 9.70 5.98
N GLN A 335 16.65 9.27 5.29
CA GLN A 335 15.70 10.18 4.67
C GLN A 335 14.98 11.04 5.71
N VAL A 336 14.42 10.43 6.75
CA VAL A 336 13.69 11.13 7.82
C VAL A 336 14.61 12.11 8.55
N THR A 337 15.79 11.65 8.98
CA THR A 337 16.80 12.50 9.63
C THR A 337 17.18 13.66 8.75
N GLY A 338 17.43 13.42 7.45
CA GLY A 338 17.80 14.46 6.51
C GLY A 338 16.73 15.54 6.29
N PHE A 339 15.43 15.20 6.37
CA PHE A 339 14.37 16.22 6.35
C PHE A 339 14.43 17.14 7.55
N ILE A 340 14.70 16.61 8.73
CA ILE A 340 14.82 17.41 9.96
C ILE A 340 16.08 18.25 9.95
N GLU A 341 17.21 17.73 9.50
CA GLU A 341 18.48 18.47 9.40
C GLU A 341 18.42 19.63 8.40
N ARG A 342 17.61 19.53 7.35
CA ARG A 342 17.43 20.57 6.33
C ARG A 342 16.27 21.52 6.60
N LEU A 343 15.70 21.50 7.82
CA LEU A 343 14.63 22.44 8.17
C LEU A 343 15.11 23.89 8.02
N PRO A 344 14.29 24.78 7.45
CA PRO A 344 14.65 26.20 7.36
C PRO A 344 14.67 26.86 8.75
N ALA A 345 15.42 27.95 8.90
CA ALA A 345 15.63 28.63 10.18
C ALA A 345 14.34 29.15 10.84
N HIS A 346 13.24 29.31 10.08
CA HIS A 346 11.94 29.73 10.60
C HIS A 346 11.10 28.58 11.14
N ALA A 347 11.45 27.33 10.81
CA ALA A 347 10.77 26.15 11.30
C ALA A 347 11.16 25.85 12.76
N LYS A 348 10.25 25.27 13.50
CA LYS A 348 10.45 24.89 14.89
C LYS A 348 10.08 23.41 15.10
N VAL A 349 11.01 22.64 15.65
CA VAL A 349 10.73 21.29 16.14
C VAL A 349 10.11 21.40 17.52
N GLU A 350 8.83 21.08 17.63
CA GLU A 350 8.06 21.20 18.88
C GLU A 350 8.21 19.94 19.76
N ALA A 351 8.43 18.78 19.14
CA ALA A 351 8.70 17.51 19.80
C ALA A 351 9.54 16.60 18.89
N GLY A 352 10.31 15.69 19.47
CA GLY A 352 11.07 14.65 18.74
C GLY A 352 12.26 15.18 17.94
N GLY A 353 12.36 14.78 16.69
CA GLY A 353 13.41 15.23 15.74
C GLY A 353 14.72 14.48 15.86
N HIS A 354 14.77 13.30 16.45
CA HIS A 354 16.00 12.54 16.67
C HIS A 354 15.77 11.03 16.65
N GLN A 355 16.84 10.29 16.37
CA GLN A 355 16.86 8.83 16.48
C GLN A 355 16.80 8.42 17.97
N VAL A 356 16.08 7.33 18.26
CA VAL A 356 15.94 6.77 19.60
C VAL A 356 16.84 5.54 19.74
N GLY A 357 17.70 5.54 20.75
CA GLY A 357 18.62 4.44 21.02
C GLY A 357 19.82 4.37 20.07
N GLU A 358 20.67 3.37 20.29
CA GLU A 358 21.92 3.15 19.52
C GLU A 358 21.79 2.00 18.51
N LYS A 359 20.76 1.14 18.66
CA LYS A 359 20.50 -0.02 17.80
C LYS A 359 19.14 0.11 17.14
N GLY A 360 19.02 -0.50 15.95
CA GLY A 360 17.81 -0.43 15.16
C GLY A 360 17.56 0.96 14.55
N TYR A 361 16.40 1.12 13.94
CA TYR A 361 16.08 2.33 13.17
C TYR A 361 14.94 3.13 13.81
N PHE A 362 14.88 3.17 15.15
CA PHE A 362 13.83 3.91 15.87
C PHE A 362 14.02 5.42 15.75
N TYR A 363 12.90 6.12 15.56
CA TYR A 363 12.86 7.58 15.46
C TYR A 363 11.74 8.14 16.32
N ALA A 364 12.02 9.25 17.02
CA ALA A 364 11.05 9.85 17.92
C ALA A 364 9.84 10.42 17.18
N PRO A 365 8.61 10.28 17.72
CA PRO A 365 7.45 11.02 17.21
C PRO A 365 7.76 12.51 17.16
N THR A 366 7.59 13.11 15.99
CA THR A 366 8.11 14.45 15.71
C THR A 366 7.00 15.37 15.25
N VAL A 367 6.95 16.58 15.83
CA VAL A 367 6.05 17.65 15.41
C VAL A 367 6.86 18.87 15.01
N VAL A 368 6.59 19.42 13.82
CA VAL A 368 7.27 20.61 13.28
C VAL A 368 6.25 21.69 12.94
N SER A 369 6.47 22.90 13.43
CA SER A 369 5.64 24.09 13.18
C SER A 369 6.42 25.23 12.53
N GLY A 370 5.77 26.38 12.32
CA GLY A 370 6.39 27.59 11.74
C GLY A 370 6.75 27.45 10.28
N LEU A 371 6.12 26.55 9.56
CA LEU A 371 6.43 26.18 8.17
C LEU A 371 5.66 27.01 7.15
N ARG A 372 6.26 27.21 5.98
CA ARG A 372 5.67 27.85 4.81
C ARG A 372 5.23 26.82 3.79
N GLN A 373 4.31 27.20 2.90
CA GLN A 373 3.75 26.30 1.90
C GLN A 373 4.81 25.75 0.91
N ASP A 374 5.87 26.49 0.64
CA ASP A 374 6.95 26.13 -0.27
C ASP A 374 8.12 25.37 0.39
N ASP A 375 8.10 25.17 1.70
CA ASP A 375 9.14 24.40 2.38
C ASP A 375 9.17 22.93 1.92
N GLU A 376 10.39 22.38 1.79
CA GLU A 376 10.61 21.01 1.32
C GLU A 376 9.77 19.97 2.08
N ILE A 377 9.72 20.09 3.41
CA ILE A 377 9.02 19.14 4.28
C ILE A 377 7.49 19.20 4.11
N ILE A 378 6.93 20.32 3.63
CA ILE A 378 5.52 20.47 3.27
C ILE A 378 5.24 19.84 1.90
N GLN A 379 6.15 20.03 0.95
CA GLN A 379 5.95 19.64 -0.46
C GLN A 379 6.34 18.20 -0.75
N LYS A 380 7.17 17.55 0.10
CA LYS A 380 7.68 16.20 -0.15
C LYS A 380 7.20 15.22 0.93
N GLU A 381 7.04 13.98 0.53
CA GLU A 381 6.70 12.88 1.42
C GLU A 381 7.91 12.51 2.29
N VAL A 382 7.77 12.61 3.61
CA VAL A 382 8.81 12.20 4.58
C VAL A 382 8.80 10.69 4.76
N PHE A 383 7.60 10.11 4.86
CA PHE A 383 7.35 8.70 5.10
C PHE A 383 8.00 8.19 6.39
N GLY A 384 7.74 8.92 7.47
CA GLY A 384 8.28 8.72 8.80
C GLY A 384 7.42 9.38 9.87
N PRO A 385 7.72 9.21 11.18
CA PRO A 385 6.88 9.68 12.27
C PRO A 385 7.02 11.21 12.48
N VAL A 386 6.70 11.99 11.44
CA VAL A 386 6.87 13.44 11.41
C VAL A 386 5.57 14.10 10.94
N ILE A 387 4.93 14.84 11.84
CA ILE A 387 3.74 15.64 11.57
C ILE A 387 4.15 17.11 11.45
N THR A 388 3.76 17.76 10.37
CA THR A 388 3.95 19.20 10.14
C THR A 388 2.66 19.94 10.41
N VAL A 389 2.74 21.14 11.00
CA VAL A 389 1.58 21.98 11.30
C VAL A 389 1.78 23.37 10.71
N GLN A 390 0.77 23.83 9.95
CA GLN A 390 0.69 25.18 9.38
C GLN A 390 -0.63 25.82 9.82
N SER A 391 -0.68 27.16 9.94
CA SER A 391 -1.92 27.86 10.20
C SER A 391 -2.55 28.41 8.94
N PHE A 392 -3.90 28.42 8.85
CA PHE A 392 -4.65 29.05 7.77
C PHE A 392 -5.71 30.02 8.32
N ARG A 393 -6.07 31.06 7.53
CA ARG A 393 -7.00 32.12 7.92
C ARG A 393 -8.45 31.76 7.68
N ASP A 394 -8.76 31.19 6.50
CA ASP A 394 -10.11 30.94 6.00
C ASP A 394 -10.19 29.67 5.14
N GLU A 395 -11.42 29.26 4.82
CA GLU A 395 -11.73 28.05 4.05
C GLU A 395 -11.03 28.03 2.68
N ASP A 396 -10.94 29.18 2.00
CA ASP A 396 -10.36 29.25 0.66
C ASP A 396 -8.82 29.03 0.69
N GLN A 397 -8.12 29.63 1.68
CA GLN A 397 -6.70 29.36 1.88
C GLN A 397 -6.43 27.91 2.32
N ALA A 398 -7.30 27.33 3.16
CA ALA A 398 -7.18 25.92 3.54
C ALA A 398 -7.26 25.00 2.31
N VAL A 399 -8.19 25.25 1.40
CA VAL A 399 -8.35 24.50 0.15
C VAL A 399 -7.15 24.71 -0.78
N GLU A 400 -6.70 25.96 -0.97
CA GLU A 400 -5.54 26.29 -1.78
C GLU A 400 -4.30 25.54 -1.30
N TRP A 401 -4.01 25.61 0.00
CA TRP A 401 -2.83 24.97 0.56
C TRP A 401 -2.96 23.44 0.59
N ALA A 402 -4.14 22.91 0.94
CA ALA A 402 -4.38 21.47 0.92
C ALA A 402 -4.08 20.88 -0.48
N ASN A 403 -4.61 21.51 -1.53
CA ASN A 403 -4.45 21.07 -2.92
C ASN A 403 -3.09 21.46 -3.53
N GLY A 404 -2.34 22.35 -2.85
CA GLY A 404 -1.07 22.94 -3.32
C GLY A 404 0.14 22.01 -3.18
N VAL A 405 -0.01 20.72 -3.43
CA VAL A 405 1.05 19.71 -3.50
C VAL A 405 0.88 18.82 -4.73
N GLU A 406 1.94 18.14 -5.13
CA GLU A 406 1.92 17.24 -6.29
C GLU A 406 1.17 15.92 -6.06
N TYR A 407 0.84 15.60 -4.81
CA TYR A 407 0.15 14.39 -4.39
C TYR A 407 -1.34 14.62 -4.26
N ALA A 408 -2.12 13.54 -4.36
CA ALA A 408 -3.56 13.60 -4.18
C ALA A 408 -4.15 12.23 -3.78
N LEU A 409 -3.53 11.54 -2.79
CA LEU A 409 -3.99 10.22 -2.35
C LEU A 409 -5.16 10.34 -1.38
N ALA A 410 -4.91 10.92 -0.21
CA ALA A 410 -5.90 11.04 0.85
C ALA A 410 -5.85 12.40 1.53
N SER A 411 -6.94 12.76 2.22
CA SER A 411 -7.10 13.98 3.00
C SER A 411 -8.14 13.80 4.08
N SER A 412 -8.18 14.70 5.07
CA SER A 412 -9.30 14.76 6.01
C SER A 412 -9.66 16.19 6.39
N VAL A 413 -10.89 16.37 6.87
CA VAL A 413 -11.41 17.61 7.39
C VAL A 413 -12.05 17.39 8.77
N TRP A 414 -11.75 18.27 9.72
CA TRP A 414 -12.24 18.22 11.07
C TRP A 414 -13.04 19.48 11.38
N THR A 415 -14.35 19.34 11.59
CA THR A 415 -15.30 20.41 11.87
C THR A 415 -16.61 19.83 12.40
N LYS A 416 -17.34 20.59 13.23
CA LYS A 416 -18.70 20.24 13.65
C LYS A 416 -19.76 20.75 12.65
N ASP A 417 -19.40 21.67 11.75
CA ASP A 417 -20.30 22.19 10.72
C ASP A 417 -20.41 21.21 9.54
N HIS A 418 -21.54 20.52 9.45
CA HIS A 418 -21.82 19.56 8.37
C HIS A 418 -21.76 20.20 6.98
N ALA A 419 -22.26 21.42 6.81
CA ALA A 419 -22.23 22.09 5.51
C ALA A 419 -20.81 22.41 5.07
N ARG A 420 -19.94 22.84 6.00
CA ARG A 420 -18.50 23.03 5.77
C ARG A 420 -17.82 21.71 5.41
N ALA A 421 -18.08 20.64 6.15
CA ALA A 421 -17.50 19.32 5.87
C ALA A 421 -17.83 18.87 4.43
N MET A 422 -19.09 19.04 4.00
CA MET A 422 -19.50 18.67 2.65
C MET A 422 -18.93 19.60 1.56
N ARG A 423 -18.79 20.90 1.80
CA ARG A 423 -18.11 21.82 0.87
C ARG A 423 -16.63 21.46 0.73
N MET A 424 -15.95 21.17 1.84
CA MET A 424 -14.55 20.77 1.87
C MET A 424 -14.35 19.46 1.13
N SER A 425 -15.18 18.44 1.38
CA SER A 425 -15.07 17.15 0.67
C SER A 425 -15.19 17.26 -0.85
N LYS A 426 -15.94 18.28 -1.33
CA LYS A 426 -16.06 18.58 -2.77
C LYS A 426 -14.84 19.32 -3.32
N LYS A 427 -14.22 20.20 -2.51
CA LYS A 427 -13.12 21.09 -2.95
C LYS A 427 -11.74 20.44 -2.81
N LEU A 428 -11.58 19.48 -1.91
CA LEU A 428 -10.33 18.75 -1.71
C LEU A 428 -10.11 17.75 -2.86
N ASP A 429 -9.05 17.95 -3.64
CA ASP A 429 -8.72 17.17 -4.83
C ASP A 429 -7.86 15.95 -4.47
N PHE A 430 -8.48 15.00 -3.75
CA PHE A 430 -7.86 13.77 -3.25
C PHE A 430 -8.75 12.57 -3.51
N GLY A 431 -8.13 11.40 -3.67
CA GLY A 431 -8.85 10.15 -3.92
C GLY A 431 -9.71 9.69 -2.75
N CYS A 432 -9.32 10.05 -1.52
CA CYS A 432 -10.12 9.84 -0.32
C CYS A 432 -10.21 11.13 0.50
N VAL A 433 -11.41 11.42 1.04
CA VAL A 433 -11.64 12.53 1.98
C VAL A 433 -12.39 12.00 3.18
N TRP A 434 -11.72 11.93 4.33
CA TRP A 434 -12.36 11.60 5.59
C TRP A 434 -12.95 12.85 6.29
N ILE A 435 -13.98 12.67 7.07
CA ILE A 435 -14.62 13.71 7.88
C ILE A 435 -14.59 13.28 9.35
N ASN A 436 -13.91 14.07 10.20
CA ASN A 436 -13.74 13.83 11.64
C ASN A 436 -13.14 12.46 11.98
N THR A 437 -12.35 11.92 11.08
CA THR A 437 -11.54 10.71 11.23
C THR A 437 -10.40 10.74 10.21
N HIS A 438 -9.44 9.79 10.30
CA HIS A 438 -8.38 9.61 9.31
C HIS A 438 -7.85 8.17 9.39
N ILE A 439 -7.45 7.59 8.27
CA ILE A 439 -6.94 6.22 8.10
C ILE A 439 -7.99 5.11 7.88
N PRO A 440 -9.18 5.02 8.52
CA PRO A 440 -10.02 3.84 8.35
C PRO A 440 -10.30 3.51 6.88
N LEU A 441 -10.13 2.24 6.53
CA LEU A 441 -10.37 1.70 5.20
C LEU A 441 -11.36 0.54 5.29
N VAL A 442 -12.17 0.37 4.26
CA VAL A 442 -13.11 -0.76 4.11
C VAL A 442 -12.96 -1.39 2.74
N ALA A 443 -13.16 -2.68 2.65
CA ALA A 443 -12.95 -3.43 1.41
C ALA A 443 -13.88 -2.97 0.26
N GLU A 444 -15.05 -2.42 0.57
CA GLU A 444 -16.08 -1.99 -0.38
C GLU A 444 -15.78 -0.65 -1.07
N MET A 445 -14.91 0.19 -0.49
CA MET A 445 -14.63 1.53 -1.00
C MET A 445 -13.28 1.62 -1.69
N PRO A 446 -13.20 2.41 -2.79
CA PRO A 446 -11.96 2.50 -3.56
C PRO A 446 -10.87 3.25 -2.79
N HIS A 447 -9.66 2.69 -2.82
CA HIS A 447 -8.45 3.35 -2.37
C HIS A 447 -7.58 3.68 -3.57
N GLY A 448 -7.10 4.93 -3.66
CA GLY A 448 -6.21 5.36 -4.74
C GLY A 448 -6.35 6.83 -5.09
N GLY A 449 -5.26 7.41 -5.55
CA GLY A 449 -5.09 8.84 -5.71
C GLY A 449 -5.32 9.37 -7.12
N PHE A 450 -4.91 10.66 -7.25
CA PHE A 450 -4.81 11.43 -8.48
C PHE A 450 -3.41 12.03 -8.58
N LYS A 451 -3.12 12.79 -9.61
CA LYS A 451 -1.82 13.48 -9.80
C LYS A 451 -0.64 12.50 -9.67
N LYS A 452 0.40 12.87 -8.89
CA LYS A 452 1.56 12.00 -8.65
C LYS A 452 1.33 10.87 -7.66
N SER A 453 0.15 10.79 -7.05
CA SER A 453 -0.24 9.61 -6.26
C SER A 453 -0.69 8.42 -7.12
N GLY A 454 -0.71 8.57 -8.43
CA GLY A 454 -0.94 7.50 -9.38
C GLY A 454 -2.36 7.44 -9.95
N TYR A 455 -2.69 6.28 -10.50
CA TYR A 455 -4.00 5.97 -11.08
C TYR A 455 -4.27 4.48 -11.02
N GLY A 456 -5.54 4.10 -11.14
CA GLY A 456 -6.07 2.82 -10.71
C GLY A 456 -6.69 2.94 -9.33
N LYS A 457 -7.33 1.89 -8.86
CA LYS A 457 -7.89 1.82 -7.50
C LYS A 457 -7.63 0.45 -6.90
N ASP A 458 -7.05 0.40 -5.73
CA ASP A 458 -7.08 -0.80 -4.89
C ASP A 458 -8.44 -0.86 -4.16
N LEU A 459 -8.81 -2.03 -3.65
CA LEU A 459 -10.08 -2.32 -3.01
C LEU A 459 -11.30 -2.08 -3.90
N SER A 460 -12.50 -2.34 -3.38
CA SER A 460 -13.81 -2.15 -4.04
C SER A 460 -14.00 -2.90 -5.37
N GLY A 461 -15.20 -2.73 -5.94
CA GLY A 461 -15.51 -3.17 -7.30
C GLY A 461 -14.65 -2.49 -8.36
N TYR A 462 -14.24 -1.23 -8.15
CA TYR A 462 -13.40 -0.49 -9.08
C TYR A 462 -11.99 -1.11 -9.20
N GLY A 463 -11.36 -1.46 -8.06
CA GLY A 463 -10.07 -2.15 -8.06
C GLY A 463 -10.16 -3.55 -8.69
N PHE A 464 -11.27 -4.26 -8.46
CA PHE A 464 -11.52 -5.53 -9.12
C PHE A 464 -11.66 -5.39 -10.64
N GLU A 465 -12.36 -4.35 -11.11
CA GLU A 465 -12.54 -4.06 -12.54
C GLU A 465 -11.23 -3.74 -13.25
N ASP A 466 -10.26 -3.12 -12.58
CA ASP A 466 -8.94 -2.82 -13.14
C ASP A 466 -8.19 -4.09 -13.63
N TYR A 467 -8.45 -5.24 -13.00
CA TYR A 467 -7.91 -6.53 -13.40
C TYR A 467 -8.73 -7.25 -14.48
N THR A 468 -9.71 -6.56 -15.10
CA THR A 468 -10.53 -7.10 -16.18
C THR A 468 -10.42 -6.25 -17.45
N ARG A 469 -10.70 -6.86 -18.60
CA ARG A 469 -10.87 -6.16 -19.86
C ARG A 469 -12.28 -6.37 -20.42
N ILE A 470 -12.77 -5.38 -21.14
CA ILE A 470 -14.11 -5.37 -21.73
C ILE A 470 -14.03 -5.88 -23.16
N LYS A 471 -14.86 -6.86 -23.50
CA LYS A 471 -15.04 -7.36 -24.87
C LYS A 471 -16.49 -7.15 -25.31
N HIS A 472 -16.69 -6.50 -26.44
CA HIS A 472 -17.97 -6.45 -27.11
C HIS A 472 -18.13 -7.69 -28.02
N VAL A 473 -19.26 -8.36 -27.90
CA VAL A 473 -19.68 -9.45 -28.80
C VAL A 473 -21.00 -9.06 -29.43
N MET A 474 -21.08 -9.18 -30.75
CA MET A 474 -22.28 -8.91 -31.51
C MET A 474 -22.64 -10.14 -32.37
N THR A 475 -23.90 -10.50 -32.41
CA THR A 475 -24.39 -11.61 -33.23
C THR A 475 -25.56 -11.16 -34.07
N SER A 476 -25.64 -11.68 -35.32
CA SER A 476 -26.80 -11.51 -36.18
C SER A 476 -27.96 -12.41 -35.70
N LEU A 477 -29.16 -11.87 -35.74
CA LEU A 477 -30.39 -12.61 -35.48
C LEU A 477 -30.96 -13.24 -36.77
N GLU A 478 -30.37 -12.89 -37.92
CA GLU A 478 -30.82 -13.36 -39.26
C GLU A 478 -30.00 -14.53 -39.81
N ALA A 479 -29.02 -15.04 -39.01
CA ALA A 479 -28.10 -16.09 -39.45
C ALA A 479 -28.57 -17.50 -39.07
#